data_bf61fda0c1dcf6d719ad3eaf7ac9bbbe
#
_entry.id   bf61fda0c1dcf6d719ad3eaf7ac9bbbe
#
_cell.length_a   1.000
_cell.length_b   1.000
_cell.length_c   1.000
_cell.angle_alpha   90.00
_cell.angle_beta   90.00
_cell.angle_gamma   90.00
#
_symmetry.space_group_name_H-M   'P 1'
#
loop_
_entity.id
_entity.type
_entity.pdbx_description
1 polymer ?
#
loop_
_entity_poly.entity_id
_entity_poly.type
_entity_poly.pdbx_seq_one_letter_code
_entity_poly.pdbx_strand_id
1 'polypeptide(L)'
;MILIKSMTGYGRAVETVNGREFTVELRSVNNRYLDCTVKLPRSVSFAEEAVKQAVKASVSRGKVDVFISVKSENAEDTSIRLNKTVLEGYLSAMRQMVTEFGVSDDISVSTVSRLPEVFSVEKPEVDEAQLLADLMQVVNQALAGYDAMRCTEVAALDADLRSRGNTILELVALVEQGNAQTVVDYRARLEAKLKEVLANTNIDESRILTEAAIFADKVAVDEETVRLRSHLQQMNTMLDGGGAVGRKLDFLLQEMNRETNTIGSKCTDVKLARIVVDIKAELEKIREQTQNIE
;
A
#
# COMPACT_ATOMS: atom_id res chain seq x y z
N MET A 1 -21.18 3.31 1.99
CA MET A 1 -20.45 3.41 0.73
C MET A 1 -19.05 2.90 1.01
N ILE A 2 -18.63 1.79 0.41
CA ILE A 2 -17.28 1.24 0.62
C ILE A 2 -16.36 2.12 -0.22
N LEU A 3 -15.65 3.03 0.43
CA LEU A 3 -14.67 3.90 -0.22
C LEU A 3 -13.44 3.07 -0.59
N ILE A 4 -12.84 3.36 -1.74
CA ILE A 4 -11.51 2.89 -2.09
C ILE A 4 -10.54 3.40 -1.03
N LYS A 5 -9.50 2.63 -0.68
CA LYS A 5 -8.47 3.03 0.28
C LYS A 5 -7.08 2.87 -0.34
N SER A 6 -6.12 3.71 0.07
CA SER A 6 -4.73 3.49 -0.28
C SER A 6 -4.14 2.30 0.49
N MET A 7 -3.24 1.54 -0.13
CA MET A 7 -2.46 0.50 0.56
C MET A 7 -1.34 1.06 1.42
N THR A 8 -0.90 2.29 1.14
CA THR A 8 0.06 3.01 1.97
C THR A 8 -0.67 3.82 3.02
N GLY A 9 -0.13 3.86 4.22
CA GLY A 9 -0.72 4.62 5.30
C GLY A 9 0.19 4.70 6.51
N TYR A 10 -0.07 5.71 7.34
CA TYR A 10 0.58 5.91 8.62
C TYR A 10 -0.46 6.34 9.65
N GLY A 11 -0.41 5.72 10.82
CA GLY A 11 -1.22 6.10 11.96
C GLY A 11 -0.38 6.12 13.22
N ARG A 12 -0.59 7.10 14.08
CA ARG A 12 0.07 7.20 15.38
C ARG A 12 -0.92 7.69 16.41
N ALA A 13 -0.89 7.04 17.58
CA ALA A 13 -1.56 7.52 18.77
C ALA A 13 -0.62 7.46 19.97
N VAL A 14 -0.70 8.46 20.83
CA VAL A 14 0.01 8.51 22.10
C VAL A 14 -1.01 8.92 23.14
N GLU A 15 -1.22 8.09 24.15
CA GLU A 15 -2.18 8.37 25.22
C GLU A 15 -1.68 7.79 26.54
N THR A 16 -1.91 8.54 27.62
CA THR A 16 -1.66 8.07 28.97
C THR A 16 -2.97 7.53 29.55
N VAL A 17 -3.04 6.23 29.79
CA VAL A 17 -4.20 5.54 30.36
C VAL A 17 -3.76 4.82 31.63
N ASN A 18 -4.47 5.05 32.74
CA ASN A 18 -4.19 4.42 34.01
C ASN A 18 -2.71 4.53 34.50
N GLY A 19 -2.08 5.73 34.28
CA GLY A 19 -0.70 6.00 34.69
C GLY A 19 0.38 5.33 33.81
N ARG A 20 0.00 4.86 32.60
CA ARG A 20 0.91 4.29 31.60
C ARG A 20 0.77 5.04 30.29
N GLU A 21 1.88 5.51 29.74
CA GLU A 21 1.93 6.11 28.40
C GLU A 21 2.07 4.98 27.37
N PHE A 22 1.07 4.88 26.51
CA PHE A 22 1.09 4.00 25.35
C PHE A 22 1.41 4.81 24.09
N THR A 23 2.36 4.35 23.31
CA THR A 23 2.60 4.87 21.97
C THR A 23 2.38 3.73 20.99
N VAL A 24 1.49 3.94 20.02
CA VAL A 24 1.18 2.98 18.96
C VAL A 24 1.43 3.66 17.62
N GLU A 25 2.24 3.04 16.77
CA GLU A 25 2.51 3.49 15.41
C GLU A 25 2.21 2.35 14.44
N LEU A 26 1.47 2.66 13.38
CA LEU A 26 1.19 1.76 12.27
C LEU A 26 1.76 2.34 10.99
N ARG A 27 2.41 1.47 10.20
CA ARG A 27 2.87 1.79 8.85
C ARG A 27 2.48 0.68 7.91
N SER A 28 2.00 1.03 6.72
CA SER A 28 1.76 0.05 5.67
C SER A 28 2.45 0.41 4.37
N VAL A 29 2.81 -0.63 3.64
CA VAL A 29 3.32 -0.56 2.27
C VAL A 29 2.60 -1.57 1.40
N ASN A 30 2.59 -1.32 0.08
CA ASN A 30 1.99 -2.24 -0.86
C ASN A 30 2.60 -3.64 -0.73
N ASN A 31 1.74 -4.65 -0.60
CA ASN A 31 2.10 -6.06 -0.68
C ASN A 31 0.92 -6.87 -1.24
N ARG A 32 1.24 -7.97 -1.93
CA ARG A 32 0.24 -8.84 -2.56
C ARG A 32 -0.74 -9.47 -1.58
N TYR A 33 -0.27 -9.79 -0.39
CA TYR A 33 -1.05 -10.41 0.69
C TYR A 33 -0.96 -9.53 1.94
N LEU A 34 -1.92 -9.71 2.86
CA LEU A 34 -1.80 -9.09 4.18
C LEU A 34 -0.69 -9.78 4.97
N ASP A 35 0.34 -9.02 5.30
CA ASP A 35 1.42 -9.40 6.20
C ASP A 35 1.45 -8.41 7.36
N CYS A 36 1.18 -8.88 8.57
CA CYS A 36 1.09 -8.02 9.76
C CYS A 36 2.17 -8.41 10.77
N THR A 37 3.13 -7.53 10.96
CA THR A 37 4.19 -7.67 11.96
C THR A 37 3.92 -6.73 13.12
N VAL A 38 3.81 -7.28 14.34
CA VAL A 38 3.61 -6.48 15.57
C VAL A 38 4.88 -6.56 16.40
N LYS A 39 5.46 -5.40 16.72
CA LYS A 39 6.59 -5.25 17.63
C LYS A 39 6.13 -4.58 18.91
N LEU A 40 6.21 -5.31 20.01
CA LEU A 40 5.76 -4.86 21.32
C LEU A 40 6.72 -5.30 22.42
N PRO A 41 6.77 -4.59 23.56
CA PRO A 41 7.59 -4.98 24.71
C PRO A 41 7.07 -6.26 25.38
N ARG A 42 7.95 -6.98 26.05
CA ARG A 42 7.62 -8.25 26.74
C ARG A 42 6.47 -8.13 27.71
N SER A 43 6.30 -6.96 28.35
CA SER A 43 5.23 -6.69 29.33
C SER A 43 3.82 -6.79 28.77
N VAL A 44 3.64 -6.66 27.45
CA VAL A 44 2.34 -6.70 26.75
C VAL A 44 2.33 -7.74 25.62
N SER A 45 3.23 -8.73 25.66
CA SER A 45 3.36 -9.75 24.62
C SER A 45 2.07 -10.57 24.40
N PHE A 46 1.27 -10.74 25.46
CA PHE A 46 -0.04 -11.42 25.38
C PHE A 46 -1.05 -10.69 24.48
N ALA A 47 -0.87 -9.40 24.22
CA ALA A 47 -1.76 -8.60 23.37
C ALA A 47 -1.51 -8.76 21.86
N GLU A 48 -0.44 -9.45 21.43
CA GLU A 48 -0.01 -9.53 20.03
C GLU A 48 -1.15 -9.99 19.11
N GLU A 49 -1.84 -11.06 19.49
CA GLU A 49 -2.90 -11.62 18.65
C GLU A 49 -4.12 -10.70 18.56
N ALA A 50 -4.48 -10.04 19.68
CA ALA A 50 -5.59 -9.08 19.68
C ALA A 50 -5.30 -7.89 18.76
N VAL A 51 -4.06 -7.37 18.78
CA VAL A 51 -3.63 -6.29 17.88
C VAL A 51 -3.65 -6.75 16.42
N LYS A 52 -3.15 -7.96 16.12
CA LYS A 52 -3.21 -8.52 14.75
C LYS A 52 -4.64 -8.67 14.25
N GLN A 53 -5.57 -9.08 15.11
CA GLN A 53 -6.99 -9.19 14.74
C GLN A 53 -7.61 -7.82 14.45
N ALA A 54 -7.31 -6.80 15.25
CA ALA A 54 -7.78 -5.46 15.00
C ALA A 54 -7.27 -4.89 13.66
N VAL A 55 -5.99 -5.13 13.34
CA VAL A 55 -5.42 -4.75 12.05
C VAL A 55 -6.10 -5.50 10.90
N LYS A 56 -6.29 -6.83 11.01
CA LYS A 56 -6.96 -7.65 9.99
C LYS A 56 -8.41 -7.24 9.73
N ALA A 57 -9.09 -6.68 10.71
CA ALA A 57 -10.44 -6.15 10.56
C ALA A 57 -10.48 -4.86 9.73
N SER A 58 -9.39 -4.07 9.72
CA SER A 58 -9.30 -2.77 9.04
C SER A 58 -8.58 -2.84 7.69
N VAL A 59 -7.71 -3.84 7.48
CA VAL A 59 -6.84 -3.94 6.31
C VAL A 59 -6.98 -5.33 5.69
N SER A 60 -7.29 -5.39 4.39
CA SER A 60 -7.45 -6.65 3.65
C SER A 60 -6.17 -7.07 2.91
N ARG A 61 -5.27 -6.11 2.61
CA ARG A 61 -4.06 -6.33 1.81
C ARG A 61 -2.96 -5.34 2.21
N GLY A 62 -1.70 -5.71 2.00
CA GLY A 62 -0.54 -4.87 2.29
C GLY A 62 0.34 -5.45 3.38
N LYS A 63 1.55 -4.94 3.54
CA LYS A 63 2.41 -5.24 4.69
C LYS A 63 2.23 -4.13 5.72
N VAL A 64 1.77 -4.51 6.91
CA VAL A 64 1.53 -3.59 8.03
C VAL A 64 2.51 -3.88 9.15
N ASP A 65 3.33 -2.90 9.49
CA ASP A 65 4.22 -2.94 10.64
C ASP A 65 3.59 -2.10 11.77
N VAL A 66 3.38 -2.72 12.92
CA VAL A 66 2.84 -2.09 14.13
C VAL A 66 3.93 -2.03 15.18
N PHE A 67 4.21 -0.85 15.69
CA PHE A 67 5.17 -0.61 16.77
C PHE A 67 4.43 -0.11 18.00
N ILE A 68 4.61 -0.81 19.11
CA ILE A 68 4.00 -0.47 20.39
C ILE A 68 5.09 -0.24 21.41
N SER A 69 5.03 0.86 22.11
CA SER A 69 5.83 1.09 23.31
C SER A 69 4.94 1.47 24.49
N VAL A 70 5.30 0.99 25.66
CA VAL A 70 4.59 1.23 26.92
C VAL A 70 5.61 1.73 27.92
N LYS A 71 5.37 2.92 28.48
CA LYS A 71 6.15 3.50 29.58
C LYS A 71 5.26 3.65 30.80
N SER A 72 5.70 3.16 31.95
CA SER A 72 5.03 3.43 33.23
C SER A 72 5.54 4.75 33.75
N GLU A 73 4.63 5.68 34.10
CA GLU A 73 4.98 6.94 34.76
C GLU A 73 5.21 6.75 36.26
N ASN A 74 4.70 5.65 36.83
CA ASN A 74 4.82 5.37 38.24
C ASN A 74 6.08 4.54 38.53
N ALA A 75 7.11 5.19 39.05
CA ALA A 75 8.31 4.52 39.57
C ALA A 75 8.02 3.66 40.82
N GLU A 76 6.80 3.76 41.36
CA GLU A 76 6.36 3.12 42.61
C GLU A 76 5.97 1.64 42.47
N ASP A 77 5.91 1.13 41.26
CA ASP A 77 5.46 -0.26 40.97
C ASP A 77 6.52 -1.33 41.26
N THR A 78 7.61 -0.99 41.92
CA THR A 78 8.66 -1.95 42.23
C THR A 78 8.81 -2.09 43.73
N SER A 79 8.35 -3.22 44.28
CA SER A 79 8.58 -3.53 45.70
C SER A 79 9.80 -4.41 45.87
N ILE A 80 10.66 -4.04 46.82
CA ILE A 80 11.81 -4.88 47.19
C ILE A 80 11.37 -5.69 48.42
N ARG A 81 11.29 -7.01 48.27
CA ARG A 81 11.00 -7.95 49.35
C ARG A 81 12.25 -8.66 49.84
N LEU A 82 12.32 -8.79 51.15
CA LEU A 82 13.30 -9.61 51.80
C LEU A 82 12.87 -11.10 51.75
N ASN A 83 13.68 -11.97 51.14
CA ASN A 83 13.46 -13.41 51.17
C ASN A 83 13.95 -13.97 52.52
N LYS A 84 13.04 -14.00 53.49
CA LYS A 84 13.38 -14.44 54.87
C LYS A 84 13.95 -15.84 54.92
N THR A 85 13.41 -16.78 54.14
CA THR A 85 13.84 -18.18 54.14
C THR A 85 15.30 -18.31 53.66
N VAL A 86 15.64 -17.61 52.57
CA VAL A 86 17.02 -17.63 52.03
C VAL A 86 17.95 -16.90 53.00
N LEU A 87 17.55 -15.80 53.56
CA LEU A 87 18.33 -15.06 54.56
C LEU A 87 18.61 -15.89 55.80
N GLU A 88 17.61 -16.57 56.37
CA GLU A 88 17.77 -17.46 57.52
C GLU A 88 18.75 -18.61 57.21
N GLY A 89 18.68 -19.19 56.03
CA GLY A 89 19.64 -20.22 55.57
C GLY A 89 21.09 -19.70 55.56
N TYR A 90 21.30 -18.51 54.97
CA TYR A 90 22.65 -17.91 54.97
C TYR A 90 23.15 -17.56 56.34
N LEU A 91 22.32 -16.97 57.20
CA LEU A 91 22.69 -16.63 58.58
C LEU A 91 23.04 -17.89 59.40
N SER A 92 22.29 -18.96 59.23
CA SER A 92 22.59 -20.26 59.88
C SER A 92 23.93 -20.82 59.45
N ALA A 93 24.19 -20.86 58.11
CA ALA A 93 25.47 -21.34 57.57
C ALA A 93 26.67 -20.49 58.02
N MET A 94 26.52 -19.16 58.03
CA MET A 94 27.57 -18.25 58.52
C MET A 94 27.87 -18.45 59.99
N ARG A 95 26.86 -18.66 60.85
CA ARG A 95 27.05 -18.95 62.28
C ARG A 95 27.72 -20.30 62.50
N GLN A 96 27.42 -21.28 61.67
CA GLN A 96 28.15 -22.57 61.68
C GLN A 96 29.64 -22.39 61.36
N MET A 97 29.99 -21.56 60.39
CA MET A 97 31.38 -21.22 60.06
C MET A 97 32.13 -20.61 61.28
N VAL A 98 31.48 -19.71 62.01
CA VAL A 98 32.06 -19.12 63.24
C VAL A 98 32.29 -20.18 64.28
N THR A 99 31.33 -21.08 64.53
CA THR A 99 31.40 -22.07 65.63
C THR A 99 32.30 -23.25 65.28
N GLU A 100 32.31 -23.76 64.06
CA GLU A 100 33.02 -24.94 63.66
C GLU A 100 34.47 -24.68 63.19
N PHE A 101 34.68 -23.53 62.55
CA PHE A 101 35.99 -23.19 61.93
C PHE A 101 36.72 -22.02 62.63
N GLY A 102 36.13 -21.42 63.66
CA GLY A 102 36.74 -20.34 64.47
C GLY A 102 37.04 -19.05 63.69
N VAL A 103 36.33 -18.81 62.59
CA VAL A 103 36.43 -17.54 61.85
C VAL A 103 35.74 -16.43 62.63
N SER A 104 36.19 -15.16 62.47
CA SER A 104 35.56 -14.02 63.15
C SER A 104 34.16 -13.75 62.63
N ASP A 105 33.22 -13.45 63.54
CA ASP A 105 31.89 -13.05 63.16
C ASP A 105 31.90 -11.58 62.68
N ASP A 106 31.69 -11.38 61.37
CA ASP A 106 31.59 -10.11 60.70
C ASP A 106 30.23 -9.95 59.97
N ILE A 107 29.21 -10.71 60.42
CA ILE A 107 27.88 -10.68 59.85
C ILE A 107 27.29 -9.30 60.00
N SER A 108 27.16 -8.60 58.86
CA SER A 108 26.59 -7.23 58.82
C SER A 108 25.54 -7.12 57.72
N VAL A 109 24.72 -6.11 57.77
CA VAL A 109 23.72 -5.82 56.74
C VAL A 109 24.39 -5.67 55.38
N SER A 110 25.58 -5.05 55.31
CA SER A 110 26.33 -4.85 54.08
C SER A 110 26.88 -6.18 53.52
N THR A 111 27.20 -7.14 54.35
CA THR A 111 27.62 -8.47 53.91
C THR A 111 26.44 -9.27 53.37
N VAL A 112 25.34 -9.29 54.14
CA VAL A 112 24.14 -10.07 53.83
C VAL A 112 23.38 -9.51 52.61
N SER A 113 23.36 -8.21 52.44
CA SER A 113 22.68 -7.57 51.30
C SER A 113 23.28 -7.87 49.93
N ARG A 114 24.51 -8.39 49.90
CA ARG A 114 25.21 -8.79 48.68
C ARG A 114 25.04 -10.28 48.31
N LEU A 115 24.41 -11.03 49.22
CA LEU A 115 24.19 -12.45 48.99
C LEU A 115 23.08 -12.65 47.95
N PRO A 116 23.20 -13.63 47.06
CA PRO A 116 22.21 -13.87 46.01
C PRO A 116 20.84 -14.21 46.62
N GLU A 117 19.78 -13.74 45.94
CA GLU A 117 18.38 -14.04 46.26
C GLU A 117 17.86 -13.58 47.66
N VAL A 118 18.67 -12.84 48.43
CA VAL A 118 18.23 -12.24 49.71
C VAL A 118 17.17 -11.16 49.50
N PHE A 119 17.29 -10.42 48.39
CA PHE A 119 16.25 -9.48 47.99
C PHE A 119 15.64 -9.94 46.67
N SER A 120 14.30 -9.94 46.61
CA SER A 120 13.55 -10.12 45.39
C SER A 120 12.90 -8.78 45.01
N VAL A 121 13.03 -8.44 43.72
CA VAL A 121 12.33 -7.30 43.14
C VAL A 121 11.00 -7.84 42.60
N GLU A 122 9.92 -7.57 43.37
CA GLU A 122 8.59 -7.98 42.92
C GLU A 122 7.94 -6.81 42.17
N LYS A 123 7.49 -7.11 40.98
CA LYS A 123 6.57 -6.23 40.25
C LYS A 123 5.14 -6.60 40.66
N PRO A 124 4.24 -5.63 40.88
CA PRO A 124 2.85 -5.94 41.16
C PRO A 124 2.25 -6.79 40.03
N GLU A 125 1.34 -7.67 40.41
CA GLU A 125 0.54 -8.40 39.47
C GLU A 125 -0.21 -7.41 38.59
N VAL A 126 0.06 -7.43 37.30
CA VAL A 126 -0.61 -6.59 36.33
C VAL A 126 -1.91 -7.27 35.93
N ASP A 127 -3.03 -6.61 36.07
CA ASP A 127 -4.28 -7.06 35.49
C ASP A 127 -4.14 -7.01 33.96
N GLU A 128 -3.88 -8.17 33.36
CA GLU A 128 -3.68 -8.32 31.91
C GLU A 128 -4.94 -7.92 31.14
N ALA A 129 -6.14 -8.15 31.68
CA ALA A 129 -7.38 -7.81 31.02
C ALA A 129 -7.57 -6.28 30.93
N GLN A 130 -7.28 -5.58 32.03
CA GLN A 130 -7.34 -4.10 32.05
C GLN A 130 -6.24 -3.51 31.15
N LEU A 131 -5.02 -4.04 31.20
CA LEU A 131 -3.91 -3.57 30.39
C LEU A 131 -4.17 -3.79 28.88
N LEU A 132 -4.81 -4.91 28.53
CA LEU A 132 -5.26 -5.17 27.16
C LEU A 132 -6.31 -4.15 26.71
N ALA A 133 -7.29 -3.86 27.57
CA ALA A 133 -8.34 -2.89 27.24
C ALA A 133 -7.75 -1.49 27.01
N ASP A 134 -6.85 -1.05 27.89
CA ASP A 134 -6.16 0.24 27.78
C ASP A 134 -5.32 0.33 26.49
N LEU A 135 -4.54 -0.70 26.19
CA LEU A 135 -3.76 -0.78 24.96
C LEU A 135 -4.66 -0.76 23.72
N MET A 136 -5.74 -1.55 23.70
CA MET A 136 -6.64 -1.64 22.55
C MET A 136 -7.39 -0.32 22.29
N GLN A 137 -7.65 0.49 23.30
CA GLN A 137 -8.17 1.85 23.12
C GLN A 137 -7.20 2.67 22.25
N VAL A 138 -5.91 2.68 22.56
CA VAL A 138 -4.89 3.45 21.83
C VAL A 138 -4.62 2.85 20.45
N VAL A 139 -4.65 1.52 20.31
CA VAL A 139 -4.56 0.82 19.01
C VAL A 139 -5.71 1.27 18.10
N ASN A 140 -6.94 1.32 18.59
CA ASN A 140 -8.09 1.75 17.81
C ASN A 140 -8.00 3.22 17.38
N GLN A 141 -7.46 4.10 18.22
CA GLN A 141 -7.21 5.49 17.85
C GLN A 141 -6.14 5.60 16.74
N ALA A 142 -5.05 4.84 16.86
CA ALA A 142 -4.02 4.81 15.83
C ALA A 142 -4.55 4.25 14.49
N LEU A 143 -5.41 3.21 14.54
CA LEU A 143 -6.11 2.66 13.37
C LEU A 143 -7.06 3.66 12.73
N ALA A 144 -7.80 4.44 13.54
CA ALA A 144 -8.68 5.49 13.01
C ALA A 144 -7.88 6.58 12.28
N GLY A 145 -6.75 7.03 12.83
CA GLY A 145 -5.84 7.96 12.17
C GLY A 145 -5.24 7.40 10.89
N TYR A 146 -4.84 6.13 10.92
CA TYR A 146 -4.34 5.39 9.76
C TYR A 146 -5.37 5.31 8.62
N ASP A 147 -6.62 4.96 8.95
CA ASP A 147 -7.70 4.89 7.94
C ASP A 147 -8.07 6.28 7.38
N ALA A 148 -8.07 7.31 8.21
CA ALA A 148 -8.31 8.69 7.76
C ALA A 148 -7.24 9.15 6.75
N MET A 149 -5.96 8.85 7.00
CA MET A 149 -4.87 9.15 6.07
C MET A 149 -5.05 8.41 4.74
N ARG A 150 -5.37 7.10 4.78
CA ARG A 150 -5.61 6.29 3.57
C ARG A 150 -6.76 6.83 2.72
N CYS A 151 -7.82 7.30 3.35
CA CYS A 151 -8.95 7.92 2.65
C CYS A 151 -8.56 9.26 2.00
N THR A 152 -7.73 10.06 2.66
CA THR A 152 -7.24 11.34 2.11
C THR A 152 -6.31 11.10 0.91
N GLU A 153 -5.40 10.15 1.01
CA GLU A 153 -4.47 9.79 -0.06
C GLU A 153 -5.21 9.28 -1.30
N VAL A 154 -6.23 8.44 -1.10
CA VAL A 154 -7.06 7.93 -2.20
C VAL A 154 -7.80 9.03 -2.94
N ALA A 155 -8.29 10.06 -2.28
CA ALA A 155 -8.97 11.14 -2.96
C ALA A 155 -8.06 11.86 -3.97
N ALA A 156 -6.78 12.03 -3.62
CA ALA A 156 -5.77 12.58 -4.53
C ALA A 156 -5.46 11.63 -5.69
N LEU A 157 -5.35 10.31 -5.39
CA LEU A 157 -5.13 9.28 -6.41
C LEU A 157 -6.30 9.18 -7.40
N ASP A 158 -7.55 9.21 -6.92
CA ASP A 158 -8.75 9.18 -7.78
C ASP A 158 -8.77 10.38 -8.73
N ALA A 159 -8.49 11.58 -8.24
CA ALA A 159 -8.42 12.78 -9.07
C ALA A 159 -7.33 12.68 -10.16
N ASP A 160 -6.13 12.16 -9.81
CA ASP A 160 -5.04 11.96 -10.77
C ASP A 160 -5.41 10.92 -11.84
N LEU A 161 -5.99 9.78 -11.44
CA LEU A 161 -6.41 8.73 -12.37
C LEU A 161 -7.45 9.23 -13.39
N ARG A 162 -8.44 9.99 -12.93
CA ARG A 162 -9.47 10.61 -13.82
C ARG A 162 -8.87 11.64 -14.75
N SER A 163 -7.96 12.48 -14.25
CA SER A 163 -7.26 13.48 -15.07
C SER A 163 -6.46 12.80 -16.20
N ARG A 164 -5.73 11.73 -15.89
CA ARG A 164 -4.99 10.95 -16.90
C ARG A 164 -5.92 10.25 -17.88
N GLY A 165 -7.04 9.71 -17.40
CA GLY A 165 -8.08 9.13 -18.26
C GLY A 165 -8.62 10.14 -19.27
N ASN A 166 -8.87 11.40 -18.85
CA ASN A 166 -9.27 12.47 -19.75
C ASN A 166 -8.18 12.83 -20.76
N THR A 167 -6.91 12.89 -20.35
CA THR A 167 -5.79 13.09 -21.26
C THR A 167 -5.73 12.00 -22.33
N ILE A 168 -5.96 10.74 -21.97
CA ILE A 168 -6.01 9.64 -22.95
C ILE A 168 -7.20 9.84 -23.92
N LEU A 169 -8.38 10.27 -23.44
CA LEU A 169 -9.53 10.56 -24.32
C LEU A 169 -9.22 11.65 -25.34
N GLU A 170 -8.49 12.68 -24.95
CA GLU A 170 -8.03 13.76 -25.86
C GLU A 170 -7.06 13.21 -26.90
N LEU A 171 -6.09 12.39 -26.48
CA LEU A 171 -5.12 11.76 -27.38
C LEU A 171 -5.81 10.80 -28.36
N VAL A 172 -6.80 10.03 -27.92
CA VAL A 172 -7.62 9.16 -28.79
C VAL A 172 -8.35 9.98 -29.86
N ALA A 173 -8.93 11.13 -29.49
CA ALA A 173 -9.57 12.00 -30.46
C ALA A 173 -8.58 12.52 -31.53
N LEU A 174 -7.34 12.82 -31.14
CA LEU A 174 -6.29 13.20 -32.10
C LEU A 174 -5.91 12.04 -33.04
N VAL A 175 -5.89 10.81 -32.53
CA VAL A 175 -5.66 9.60 -33.35
C VAL A 175 -6.77 9.44 -34.39
N GLU A 176 -8.03 9.56 -33.99
CA GLU A 176 -9.20 9.45 -34.88
C GLU A 176 -9.14 10.50 -36.01
N GLN A 177 -8.88 11.76 -35.66
CA GLN A 177 -8.75 12.85 -36.64
C GLN A 177 -7.57 12.63 -37.61
N GLY A 178 -6.40 12.27 -37.05
CA GLY A 178 -5.21 12.06 -37.86
C GLY A 178 -5.32 10.83 -38.77
N ASN A 179 -6.03 9.79 -38.33
CA ASN A 179 -6.27 8.58 -39.11
C ASN A 179 -7.14 8.88 -40.35
N ALA A 180 -8.22 9.65 -40.17
CA ALA A 180 -9.06 10.11 -41.29
C ALA A 180 -8.24 10.92 -42.30
N GLN A 181 -7.37 11.82 -41.86
CA GLN A 181 -6.50 12.61 -42.71
C GLN A 181 -5.48 11.73 -43.46
N THR A 182 -4.94 10.69 -42.83
CA THR A 182 -3.98 9.74 -43.44
C THR A 182 -4.58 9.06 -44.67
N VAL A 183 -5.85 8.70 -44.63
CA VAL A 183 -6.55 8.08 -45.77
C VAL A 183 -6.69 9.09 -46.93
N VAL A 184 -7.04 10.33 -46.65
CA VAL A 184 -7.14 11.41 -47.65
C VAL A 184 -5.78 11.67 -48.30
N ASP A 185 -4.73 11.79 -47.49
CA ASP A 185 -3.36 12.02 -47.99
C ASP A 185 -2.81 10.84 -48.79
N TYR A 186 -3.14 9.60 -48.42
CA TYR A 186 -2.79 8.41 -49.15
C TYR A 186 -3.43 8.42 -50.55
N ARG A 187 -4.72 8.70 -50.64
CA ARG A 187 -5.44 8.81 -51.89
C ARG A 187 -4.80 9.86 -52.83
N ALA A 188 -4.55 11.07 -52.29
CA ALA A 188 -3.93 12.14 -53.08
C ALA A 188 -2.53 11.77 -53.60
N ARG A 189 -1.71 11.11 -52.74
CA ARG A 189 -0.37 10.61 -53.16
C ARG A 189 -0.46 9.51 -54.22
N LEU A 190 -1.42 8.61 -54.08
CA LEU A 190 -1.65 7.54 -55.06
C LEU A 190 -2.04 8.11 -56.43
N GLU A 191 -2.98 9.07 -56.44
CA GLU A 191 -3.39 9.77 -57.66
C GLU A 191 -2.22 10.49 -58.35
N ALA A 192 -1.41 11.24 -57.54
CA ALA A 192 -0.24 11.95 -58.06
C ALA A 192 0.79 10.99 -58.67
N LYS A 193 1.07 9.88 -57.96
CA LYS A 193 2.03 8.85 -58.42
C LYS A 193 1.59 8.16 -59.68
N LEU A 194 0.31 7.84 -59.78
CA LEU A 194 -0.25 7.24 -61.00
C LEU A 194 -0.20 8.19 -62.20
N LYS A 195 -0.48 9.48 -62.00
CA LYS A 195 -0.33 10.52 -63.05
C LYS A 195 1.12 10.62 -63.55
N GLU A 196 2.09 10.57 -62.62
CA GLU A 196 3.52 10.61 -62.96
C GLU A 196 3.96 9.37 -63.80
N VAL A 197 3.53 8.16 -63.38
CA VAL A 197 3.99 6.90 -63.98
C VAL A 197 3.28 6.60 -65.30
N LEU A 198 2.00 6.95 -65.42
CA LEU A 198 1.18 6.58 -66.58
C LEU A 198 1.18 7.65 -67.69
N ALA A 199 1.86 8.79 -67.50
CA ALA A 199 2.15 9.91 -68.38
C ALA A 199 1.03 10.34 -69.39
N ASN A 200 0.29 9.45 -70.05
CA ASN A 200 -0.80 9.76 -71.00
C ASN A 200 -1.87 8.66 -71.10
N THR A 201 -1.89 7.71 -70.20
CA THR A 201 -2.88 6.64 -70.20
C THR A 201 -4.05 7.03 -69.30
N ASN A 202 -5.28 6.75 -69.71
CA ASN A 202 -6.48 7.02 -68.96
C ASN A 202 -6.41 6.24 -67.60
N ILE A 203 -6.39 6.98 -66.49
CA ILE A 203 -6.37 6.38 -65.15
C ILE A 203 -7.77 5.87 -64.86
N ASP A 204 -7.91 4.58 -64.55
CA ASP A 204 -9.16 4.02 -64.07
C ASP A 204 -9.41 4.46 -62.62
N GLU A 205 -10.30 5.41 -62.44
CA GLU A 205 -10.66 5.98 -61.12
C GLU A 205 -11.21 4.91 -60.20
N SER A 206 -11.85 3.86 -60.72
CA SER A 206 -12.38 2.75 -59.91
C SER A 206 -11.28 1.98 -59.16
N ARG A 207 -10.10 1.83 -59.81
CA ARG A 207 -8.93 1.20 -59.17
C ARG A 207 -8.32 2.05 -58.07
N ILE A 208 -8.28 3.37 -58.26
CA ILE A 208 -7.80 4.29 -57.21
C ILE A 208 -8.71 4.22 -55.99
N LEU A 209 -10.04 4.22 -56.17
CA LEU A 209 -11.02 4.10 -55.11
C LEU A 209 -10.91 2.75 -54.37
N THR A 210 -10.70 1.65 -55.14
CA THR A 210 -10.53 0.32 -54.54
C THR A 210 -9.28 0.25 -53.68
N GLU A 211 -8.13 0.73 -54.15
CA GLU A 211 -6.88 0.75 -53.37
C GLU A 211 -6.97 1.67 -52.14
N ALA A 212 -7.65 2.83 -52.30
CA ALA A 212 -7.88 3.71 -51.18
C ALA A 212 -8.80 3.08 -50.11
N ALA A 213 -9.81 2.31 -50.53
CA ALA A 213 -10.68 1.56 -49.62
C ALA A 213 -9.94 0.44 -48.90
N ILE A 214 -9.12 -0.33 -49.58
CA ILE A 214 -8.28 -1.37 -48.97
C ILE A 214 -7.29 -0.75 -47.96
N PHE A 215 -6.70 0.39 -48.32
CA PHE A 215 -5.81 1.10 -47.39
C PHE A 215 -6.57 1.63 -46.16
N ALA A 216 -7.75 2.21 -46.39
CA ALA A 216 -8.60 2.71 -45.30
C ALA A 216 -8.96 1.59 -44.29
N ASP A 217 -9.35 0.41 -44.78
CA ASP A 217 -9.64 -0.76 -43.99
C ASP A 217 -8.40 -1.22 -43.16
N LYS A 218 -7.23 -1.25 -43.82
CA LYS A 218 -5.97 -1.65 -43.18
C LYS A 218 -5.54 -0.73 -42.04
N VAL A 219 -5.82 0.57 -42.14
CA VAL A 219 -5.41 1.56 -41.14
C VAL A 219 -6.57 1.94 -40.19
N ALA A 220 -7.77 1.37 -40.38
CA ALA A 220 -8.93 1.65 -39.53
C ALA A 220 -8.64 1.31 -38.07
N VAL A 221 -8.90 2.29 -37.20
CA VAL A 221 -8.68 2.20 -35.74
C VAL A 221 -9.95 2.41 -34.93
N ASP A 222 -11.10 2.50 -35.62
CA ASP A 222 -12.38 2.87 -35.01
C ASP A 222 -12.80 1.87 -33.91
N GLU A 223 -12.61 0.58 -34.14
CA GLU A 223 -12.95 -0.46 -33.15
C GLU A 223 -12.11 -0.31 -31.89
N GLU A 224 -10.80 -0.15 -32.04
CA GLU A 224 -9.86 -0.01 -30.95
C GLU A 224 -10.09 1.29 -30.14
N THR A 225 -10.39 2.40 -30.82
CA THR A 225 -10.68 3.68 -30.14
C THR A 225 -11.99 3.61 -29.38
N VAL A 226 -13.05 3.01 -29.93
CA VAL A 226 -14.32 2.77 -29.23
C VAL A 226 -14.12 1.87 -28.02
N ARG A 227 -13.35 0.79 -28.14
CA ARG A 227 -13.04 -0.11 -27.02
C ARG A 227 -12.24 0.63 -25.94
N LEU A 228 -11.24 1.41 -26.33
CA LEU A 228 -10.43 2.17 -25.37
C LEU A 228 -11.28 3.20 -24.59
N ARG A 229 -12.21 3.89 -25.27
CA ARG A 229 -13.19 4.78 -24.62
C ARG A 229 -14.09 4.02 -23.64
N SER A 230 -14.58 2.85 -24.04
CA SER A 230 -15.42 1.98 -23.18
C SER A 230 -14.65 1.55 -21.95
N HIS A 231 -13.38 1.18 -22.08
CA HIS A 231 -12.53 0.77 -20.95
C HIS A 231 -12.28 1.94 -19.98
N LEU A 232 -12.05 3.15 -20.47
CA LEU A 232 -11.93 4.35 -19.62
C LEU A 232 -13.21 4.66 -18.85
N GLN A 233 -14.37 4.46 -19.47
CA GLN A 233 -15.65 4.58 -18.77
C GLN A 233 -15.83 3.53 -17.70
N GLN A 234 -15.44 2.28 -17.97
CA GLN A 234 -15.45 1.19 -16.98
C GLN A 234 -14.52 1.48 -15.81
N MET A 235 -13.32 2.06 -16.07
CA MET A 235 -12.40 2.50 -15.02
C MET A 235 -13.09 3.50 -14.08
N ASN A 236 -13.73 4.53 -14.62
CA ASN A 236 -14.46 5.51 -13.82
C ASN A 236 -15.59 4.87 -13.00
N THR A 237 -16.35 3.93 -13.60
CA THR A 237 -17.41 3.20 -12.88
C THR A 237 -16.86 2.35 -11.74
N MET A 238 -15.68 1.72 -11.91
CA MET A 238 -15.02 0.96 -10.85
C MET A 238 -14.53 1.87 -9.72
N LEU A 239 -13.98 3.05 -10.06
CA LEU A 239 -13.57 4.04 -9.07
C LEU A 239 -14.76 4.57 -8.26
N ASP A 240 -15.91 4.80 -8.90
CA ASP A 240 -17.15 5.23 -8.23
C ASP A 240 -17.76 4.12 -7.34
N GLY A 241 -17.63 2.87 -7.75
CA GLY A 241 -18.24 1.72 -7.05
C GLY A 241 -17.55 1.35 -5.74
N GLY A 242 -16.31 1.75 -5.55
CA GLY A 242 -15.51 1.44 -4.37
C GLY A 242 -15.18 -0.05 -4.19
N GLY A 243 -14.53 -0.38 -3.07
CA GLY A 243 -14.11 -1.73 -2.72
C GLY A 243 -12.76 -2.14 -3.35
N ALA A 244 -12.41 -3.41 -3.26
CA ALA A 244 -11.13 -3.95 -3.73
C ALA A 244 -11.06 -3.98 -5.27
N VAL A 245 -10.88 -2.81 -5.89
CA VAL A 245 -10.90 -2.64 -7.35
C VAL A 245 -9.53 -2.82 -8.02
N GLY A 246 -8.43 -2.80 -7.27
CA GLY A 246 -7.07 -2.80 -7.84
C GLY A 246 -6.81 -3.91 -8.87
N ARG A 247 -7.20 -5.17 -8.58
CA ARG A 247 -7.04 -6.29 -9.54
C ARG A 247 -7.89 -6.14 -10.80
N LYS A 248 -9.08 -5.57 -10.67
CA LYS A 248 -9.97 -5.35 -11.82
C LYS A 248 -9.41 -4.24 -12.71
N LEU A 249 -8.87 -3.20 -12.08
CA LEU A 249 -8.17 -2.11 -12.79
C LEU A 249 -6.92 -2.62 -13.50
N ASP A 250 -6.10 -3.47 -12.87
CA ASP A 250 -4.93 -4.08 -13.52
C ASP A 250 -5.32 -4.83 -14.81
N PHE A 251 -6.39 -5.64 -14.76
CA PHE A 251 -6.90 -6.34 -15.94
C PHE A 251 -7.39 -5.37 -17.01
N LEU A 252 -8.15 -4.36 -16.61
CA LEU A 252 -8.67 -3.34 -17.54
C LEU A 252 -7.54 -2.58 -18.23
N LEU A 253 -6.47 -2.26 -17.51
CA LEU A 253 -5.28 -1.61 -18.05
C LEU A 253 -4.52 -2.50 -19.04
N GLN A 254 -4.51 -3.82 -18.85
CA GLN A 254 -3.96 -4.76 -19.83
C GLN A 254 -4.75 -4.71 -21.15
N GLU A 255 -6.08 -4.68 -21.09
CA GLU A 255 -6.91 -4.54 -22.28
C GLU A 255 -6.70 -3.18 -22.97
N MET A 256 -6.64 -2.08 -22.20
CA MET A 256 -6.33 -0.74 -22.76
C MET A 256 -4.96 -0.72 -23.47
N ASN A 257 -3.94 -1.35 -22.89
CA ASN A 257 -2.63 -1.49 -23.51
C ASN A 257 -2.68 -2.32 -24.81
N ARG A 258 -3.50 -3.37 -24.82
CA ARG A 258 -3.72 -4.20 -26.02
C ARG A 258 -4.34 -3.38 -27.15
N GLU A 259 -5.42 -2.65 -26.88
CA GLU A 259 -6.05 -1.77 -27.88
C GLU A 259 -5.06 -0.70 -28.37
N THR A 260 -4.31 -0.08 -27.47
CA THR A 260 -3.28 0.92 -27.83
C THR A 260 -2.17 0.33 -28.68
N ASN A 261 -1.75 -0.92 -28.43
CA ASN A 261 -0.77 -1.61 -29.27
C ASN A 261 -1.32 -1.87 -30.69
N THR A 262 -2.60 -2.26 -30.80
CA THR A 262 -3.25 -2.49 -32.09
C THR A 262 -3.36 -1.18 -32.88
N ILE A 263 -3.78 -0.07 -32.24
CA ILE A 263 -3.74 1.27 -32.84
C ILE A 263 -2.34 1.57 -33.38
N GLY A 264 -1.31 1.37 -32.55
CA GLY A 264 0.08 1.64 -32.92
C GLY A 264 0.56 0.83 -34.13
N SER A 265 0.12 -0.42 -34.27
CA SER A 265 0.48 -1.28 -35.39
C SER A 265 -0.20 -0.86 -36.71
N LYS A 266 -1.35 -0.18 -36.62
CA LYS A 266 -2.10 0.33 -37.79
C LYS A 266 -1.67 1.75 -38.16
N CYS A 267 -0.98 2.48 -37.31
CA CYS A 267 -0.50 3.84 -37.57
C CYS A 267 0.67 3.80 -38.58
N THR A 268 0.52 4.47 -39.71
CA THR A 268 1.56 4.65 -40.74
C THR A 268 2.24 6.01 -40.67
N ASP A 269 1.69 6.96 -39.94
CA ASP A 269 2.22 8.33 -39.73
C ASP A 269 3.04 8.41 -38.44
N VAL A 270 4.21 9.05 -38.52
CA VAL A 270 5.11 9.29 -37.38
C VAL A 270 4.45 10.16 -36.30
N LYS A 271 3.58 11.11 -36.68
CA LYS A 271 2.86 11.95 -35.72
C LYS A 271 1.89 11.10 -34.90
N LEU A 272 1.11 10.24 -35.57
CA LEU A 272 0.18 9.34 -34.90
C LEU A 272 0.93 8.33 -34.01
N ALA A 273 2.07 7.79 -34.47
CA ALA A 273 2.90 6.91 -33.67
C ALA A 273 3.40 7.58 -32.37
N ARG A 274 3.71 8.88 -32.39
CA ARG A 274 4.05 9.64 -31.17
C ARG A 274 2.87 9.72 -30.20
N ILE A 275 1.67 10.06 -30.70
CA ILE A 275 0.46 10.11 -29.88
C ILE A 275 0.20 8.75 -29.20
N VAL A 276 0.39 7.65 -29.92
CA VAL A 276 0.28 6.30 -29.33
C VAL A 276 1.30 6.06 -28.22
N VAL A 277 2.53 6.57 -28.36
CA VAL A 277 3.55 6.50 -27.29
C VAL A 277 3.10 7.31 -26.07
N ASP A 278 2.50 8.48 -26.29
CA ASP A 278 1.99 9.32 -25.19
C ASP A 278 0.82 8.63 -24.46
N ILE A 279 -0.09 7.97 -25.19
CA ILE A 279 -1.16 7.15 -24.58
C ILE A 279 -0.57 6.03 -23.72
N LYS A 280 0.44 5.32 -24.21
CA LYS A 280 1.12 4.26 -23.44
C LYS A 280 1.77 4.80 -22.18
N ALA A 281 2.40 5.97 -22.26
CA ALA A 281 3.01 6.62 -21.10
C ALA A 281 1.97 6.97 -20.02
N GLU A 282 0.80 7.48 -20.43
CA GLU A 282 -0.27 7.76 -19.47
C GLU A 282 -0.87 6.48 -18.88
N LEU A 283 -1.05 5.41 -19.69
CA LEU A 283 -1.51 4.11 -19.19
C LEU A 283 -0.55 3.50 -18.17
N GLU A 284 0.77 3.63 -18.37
CA GLU A 284 1.75 3.13 -17.40
C GLU A 284 1.72 3.94 -16.09
N LYS A 285 1.57 5.27 -16.16
CA LYS A 285 1.37 6.11 -14.96
C LYS A 285 0.10 5.71 -14.20
N ILE A 286 -1.01 5.46 -14.90
CA ILE A 286 -2.24 4.95 -14.28
C ILE A 286 -1.97 3.60 -13.61
N ARG A 287 -1.23 2.71 -14.26
CA ARG A 287 -0.91 1.39 -13.74
C ARG A 287 -0.07 1.45 -12.45
N GLU A 288 0.93 2.32 -12.39
CA GLU A 288 1.72 2.54 -11.18
C GLU A 288 0.85 3.02 -10.01
N GLN A 289 -0.09 3.92 -10.26
CA GLN A 289 -0.99 4.44 -9.23
C GLN A 289 -2.03 3.40 -8.78
N THR A 290 -2.58 2.60 -9.69
CA THR A 290 -3.56 1.56 -9.35
C THR A 290 -2.98 0.45 -8.47
N GLN A 291 -1.65 0.22 -8.50
CA GLN A 291 -0.99 -0.72 -7.60
C GLN A 291 -1.07 -0.31 -6.12
N ASN A 292 -1.38 0.96 -5.83
CA ASN A 292 -1.52 1.48 -4.47
C ASN A 292 -2.98 1.51 -3.98
N ILE A 293 -3.93 0.99 -4.76
CA ILE A 293 -5.37 0.98 -4.44
C ILE A 293 -5.80 -0.39 -3.91
N GLU A 294 -6.51 -0.35 -2.77
CA GLU A 294 -7.16 -1.49 -2.11
C GLU A 294 -8.68 -1.42 -2.27
#